data_5f9bf030572b8b1fc9729edb2d0defda
#
_entry.id   5f9bf030572b8b1fc9729edb2d0defda
#
_cell.length_a   1.000
_cell.length_b   1.000
_cell.length_c   1.000
_cell.angle_alpha   90.00
_cell.angle_beta   90.00
_cell.angle_gamma   90.00
#
_symmetry.space_group_name_H-M   'P 1'
#
loop_
_entity.id
_entity.type
_entity.pdbx_description
1 polymer ?
#
loop_
_entity_poly.entity_id
_entity_poly.type
_entity_poly.pdbx_seq_one_letter_code
_entity_poly.pdbx_strand_id
1 'polypeptide(L)'
;MIPLPTEDPQILFQDDDLIVLFKPSRMYVHPPEDCIARKTVGRHTCIHWLYDTHKILANPIHRLDFSTEGLLLFGKNNPTNSLLNIQMRQHRIQKYYDAVVRGWFKESFGEITLPLESKKSDELLECRTLYSTISKIELPLSVNSKFPTSRYSLLDIELKTGRWHQIRRHMNRVAHPILGDREHGDSHHNRNFRDQLGIDGLCLKAKRLEFYHPHTDQKMVFHAPVSPMWEKIQNLFEPKQT
;
A
#
# COMPACT_ATOMS: atom_id res chain seq x y z
N MET A 1 15.49 5.01 15.91
CA MET A 1 14.21 5.75 16.11
C MET A 1 13.35 5.51 14.89
N ILE A 2 12.09 5.12 15.05
CA ILE A 2 11.14 4.96 13.92
C ILE A 2 10.78 6.38 13.47
N PRO A 3 11.05 6.77 12.21
CA PRO A 3 10.67 8.11 11.75
C PRO A 3 9.14 8.21 11.71
N LEU A 4 8.60 9.25 12.34
CA LEU A 4 7.16 9.53 12.32
C LEU A 4 6.72 10.00 10.92
N PRO A 5 5.42 9.90 10.59
CA PRO A 5 4.90 10.44 9.35
C PRO A 5 5.14 11.95 9.27
N THR A 6 5.37 12.45 8.07
CA THR A 6 5.57 13.88 7.80
C THR A 6 4.24 14.62 7.60
N GLU A 7 3.16 13.89 7.45
CA GLU A 7 1.81 14.39 7.16
C GLU A 7 0.80 13.67 8.04
N ASP A 8 -0.29 14.34 8.37
CA ASP A 8 -1.43 13.75 9.05
C ASP A 8 -2.30 12.94 8.07
N PRO A 9 -3.08 11.95 8.57
CA PRO A 9 -4.13 11.33 7.80
C PRO A 9 -5.17 12.34 7.32
N GLN A 10 -5.87 12.02 6.23
CA GLN A 10 -6.94 12.84 5.69
C GLN A 10 -8.25 12.05 5.61
N ILE A 11 -9.33 12.56 6.18
CA ILE A 11 -10.68 12.02 5.97
C ILE A 11 -11.14 12.45 4.58
N LEU A 12 -11.36 11.46 3.68
CA LEU A 12 -11.85 11.70 2.33
C LEU A 12 -13.39 11.61 2.26
N PHE A 13 -13.97 10.81 3.14
CA PHE A 13 -15.42 10.66 3.26
C PHE A 13 -15.76 10.24 4.67
N GLN A 14 -16.90 10.74 5.16
CA GLN A 14 -17.48 10.36 6.43
C GLN A 14 -18.99 10.56 6.39
N ASP A 15 -19.71 9.58 6.93
CA ASP A 15 -21.12 9.67 7.26
C ASP A 15 -21.39 9.13 8.68
N ASP A 16 -22.62 8.72 8.98
CA ASP A 16 -22.98 8.17 10.29
C ASP A 16 -22.43 6.75 10.49
N ASP A 17 -22.12 6.03 9.44
CA ASP A 17 -21.78 4.61 9.45
C ASP A 17 -20.29 4.32 9.25
N LEU A 18 -19.63 5.03 8.34
CA LEU A 18 -18.27 4.70 7.92
C LEU A 18 -17.37 5.92 7.67
N ILE A 19 -16.08 5.65 7.55
CA ILE A 19 -15.06 6.63 7.17
C ILE A 19 -14.16 6.02 6.11
N VAL A 20 -13.84 6.79 5.09
CA VAL A 20 -12.72 6.52 4.18
C VAL A 20 -11.60 7.49 4.48
N LEU A 21 -10.44 6.95 4.86
CA LEU A 21 -9.27 7.68 5.30
C LEU A 21 -8.13 7.50 4.31
N PHE A 22 -7.41 8.56 3.98
CA PHE A 22 -6.08 8.46 3.40
C PHE A 22 -5.05 8.38 4.54
N LYS A 23 -4.28 7.31 4.57
CA LYS A 23 -3.18 7.08 5.50
C LYS A 23 -1.86 7.48 4.87
N PRO A 24 -1.06 8.38 5.43
CA PRO A 24 0.30 8.65 4.96
C PRO A 24 1.22 7.45 5.20
N SER A 25 2.35 7.42 4.52
CA SER A 25 3.43 6.49 4.81
C SER A 25 3.96 6.67 6.25
N ARG A 26 4.60 5.65 6.80
CA ARG A 26 5.22 5.66 8.15
C ARG A 26 4.24 5.88 9.31
N MET A 27 3.00 5.45 9.12
CA MET A 27 1.98 5.45 10.17
C MET A 27 1.35 4.05 10.31
N TYR A 28 1.14 3.62 11.54
CA TYR A 28 0.38 2.40 11.82
C TYR A 28 -1.13 2.67 11.76
N VAL A 29 -1.91 1.67 11.37
CA VAL A 29 -3.38 1.75 11.44
C VAL A 29 -3.85 1.67 12.88
N HIS A 30 -3.31 0.74 13.66
CA HIS A 30 -3.54 0.50 15.08
C HIS A 30 -2.19 0.28 15.79
N PRO A 31 -2.13 0.36 17.12
CA PRO A 31 -0.90 0.10 17.86
C PRO A 31 -0.29 -1.24 17.47
N PRO A 32 1.03 -1.29 17.21
CA PRO A 32 1.69 -2.54 16.86
C PRO A 32 1.65 -3.54 18.04
N GLU A 33 1.68 -4.84 17.73
CA GLU A 33 1.73 -5.91 18.72
C GLU A 33 3.05 -5.93 19.48
N ASP A 34 4.15 -5.56 18.81
CA ASP A 34 5.48 -5.49 19.43
C ASP A 34 5.55 -4.39 20.49
N CYS A 35 6.02 -4.74 21.71
CA CYS A 35 6.05 -3.85 22.85
C CYS A 35 6.99 -2.65 22.66
N ILE A 36 8.13 -2.84 21.99
CA ILE A 36 9.11 -1.78 21.75
C ILE A 36 8.56 -0.81 20.73
N ALA A 37 8.05 -1.32 19.61
CA ALA A 37 7.40 -0.52 18.59
C ALA A 37 6.19 0.24 19.16
N ARG A 38 5.36 -0.42 20.00
CA ARG A 38 4.21 0.22 20.67
C ARG A 38 4.62 1.41 21.55
N LYS A 39 5.68 1.26 22.34
CA LYS A 39 6.21 2.36 23.19
C LYS A 39 6.74 3.50 22.34
N THR A 40 7.45 3.21 21.26
CA THR A 40 8.03 4.22 20.35
C THR A 40 6.97 4.96 19.56
N VAL A 41 5.95 4.25 19.05
CA VAL A 41 4.86 4.81 18.26
C VAL A 41 3.87 5.59 19.13
N GLY A 42 3.64 5.14 20.37
CA GLY A 42 2.70 5.75 21.29
C GLY A 42 1.30 5.84 20.67
N ARG A 43 0.76 7.06 20.55
CA ARG A 43 -0.55 7.36 19.97
C ARG A 43 -0.52 7.73 18.47
N HIS A 44 0.62 7.67 17.80
CA HIS A 44 0.74 7.99 16.36
C HIS A 44 0.22 6.85 15.47
N THR A 45 -1.08 6.62 15.52
CA THR A 45 -1.80 5.61 14.71
C THR A 45 -3.09 6.21 14.16
N CYS A 46 -3.62 5.67 13.06
CA CYS A 46 -4.86 6.17 12.45
C CYS A 46 -6.03 6.18 13.44
N ILE A 47 -6.21 5.11 14.25
CA ILE A 47 -7.31 5.05 15.21
C ILE A 47 -7.17 6.11 16.33
N HIS A 48 -5.96 6.35 16.81
CA HIS A 48 -5.74 7.38 17.81
C HIS A 48 -5.90 8.79 17.22
N TRP A 49 -5.41 9.01 15.99
CA TRP A 49 -5.59 10.29 15.30
C TRP A 49 -7.08 10.60 15.10
N LEU A 50 -7.89 9.64 14.66
CA LEU A 50 -9.35 9.81 14.55
C LEU A 50 -9.98 10.19 15.89
N TYR A 51 -9.57 9.54 16.99
CA TYR A 51 -10.10 9.84 18.31
C TYR A 51 -9.59 11.18 18.86
N ASP A 52 -8.29 11.44 18.81
CA ASP A 52 -7.68 12.61 19.44
C ASP A 52 -8.08 13.90 18.74
N THR A 53 -8.11 13.88 17.40
CA THR A 53 -8.39 15.07 16.57
C THR A 53 -9.89 15.28 16.33
N HIS A 54 -10.63 14.20 16.05
CA HIS A 54 -12.03 14.29 15.61
C HIS A 54 -13.04 13.74 16.62
N LYS A 55 -12.59 13.13 17.73
CA LYS A 55 -13.42 12.44 18.73
C LYS A 55 -14.23 11.28 18.14
N ILE A 56 -13.71 10.66 17.08
CA ILE A 56 -14.38 9.56 16.38
C ILE A 56 -13.79 8.23 16.85
N LEU A 57 -14.67 7.34 17.30
CA LEU A 57 -14.35 5.93 17.54
C LEU A 57 -14.74 5.14 16.28
N ALA A 58 -13.76 4.53 15.62
CA ALA A 58 -13.99 3.73 14.43
C ALA A 58 -13.04 2.53 14.37
N ASN A 59 -13.51 1.44 13.76
CA ASN A 59 -12.77 0.21 13.62
C ASN A 59 -12.30 0.01 12.17
N PRO A 60 -11.01 -0.26 11.93
CA PRO A 60 -10.51 -0.51 10.58
C PRO A 60 -11.06 -1.84 10.06
N ILE A 61 -11.61 -1.84 8.84
CA ILE A 61 -12.12 -3.03 8.15
C ILE A 61 -10.97 -3.82 7.53
N HIS A 62 -9.92 -3.13 7.12
CA HIS A 62 -8.67 -3.72 6.64
C HIS A 62 -7.48 -2.89 7.12
N ARG A 63 -6.29 -3.39 6.82
CA ARG A 63 -5.06 -2.70 7.22
C ARG A 63 -4.15 -2.45 6.03
N LEU A 64 -3.29 -1.44 6.18
CA LEU A 64 -2.10 -1.22 5.37
C LEU A 64 -0.86 -1.37 6.25
N ASP A 65 0.27 -1.72 5.62
CA ASP A 65 1.54 -1.78 6.31
C ASP A 65 1.97 -0.38 6.77
N PHE A 66 2.87 -0.32 7.73
CA PHE A 66 3.43 0.93 8.26
C PHE A 66 3.95 1.85 7.14
N SER A 67 4.70 1.29 6.19
CA SER A 67 5.33 2.04 5.09
C SER A 67 4.43 2.26 3.88
N THR A 68 3.27 1.59 3.79
CA THR A 68 2.32 1.74 2.69
C THR A 68 1.41 2.94 2.94
N GLU A 69 1.29 3.83 1.98
CA GLU A 69 0.28 4.91 2.01
C GLU A 69 -0.98 4.52 1.24
N GLY A 70 -2.08 5.24 1.46
CA GLY A 70 -3.30 5.11 0.68
C GLY A 70 -4.57 4.90 1.49
N LEU A 71 -5.58 4.36 0.83
CA LEU A 71 -6.95 4.31 1.31
C LEU A 71 -7.19 3.22 2.37
N LEU A 72 -7.90 3.60 3.42
CA LEU A 72 -8.40 2.75 4.48
C LEU A 72 -9.90 2.95 4.68
N LEU A 73 -10.61 1.85 4.96
CA LEU A 73 -12.03 1.85 5.31
C LEU A 73 -12.18 1.54 6.79
N PHE A 74 -13.01 2.35 7.48
CA PHE A 74 -13.39 2.17 8.87
C PHE A 74 -14.90 2.12 9.00
N GLY A 75 -15.42 1.32 9.90
CA GLY A 75 -16.80 1.36 10.34
C GLY A 75 -16.92 2.01 11.70
N LYS A 76 -17.96 2.83 11.90
CA LYS A 76 -18.16 3.62 13.12
C LYS A 76 -19.00 2.89 14.19
N ASN A 77 -19.70 1.83 13.82
CA ASN A 77 -20.56 1.06 14.69
C ASN A 77 -20.49 -0.44 14.40
N ASN A 78 -20.96 -1.27 15.33
CA ASN A 78 -20.88 -2.74 15.21
C ASN A 78 -21.73 -3.31 14.04
N PRO A 79 -22.94 -2.86 13.75
CA PRO A 79 -23.70 -3.33 12.59
C PRO A 79 -22.95 -3.07 11.27
N THR A 80 -22.46 -1.86 11.05
CA THR A 80 -21.65 -1.49 9.90
C THR A 80 -20.37 -2.33 9.78
N ASN A 81 -19.65 -2.51 10.90
CA ASN A 81 -18.45 -3.36 10.93
C ASN A 81 -18.77 -4.80 10.48
N SER A 82 -19.89 -5.36 10.94
CA SER A 82 -20.29 -6.71 10.58
C SER A 82 -20.60 -6.84 9.08
N LEU A 83 -21.36 -5.89 8.53
CA LEU A 83 -21.72 -5.87 7.11
C LEU A 83 -20.51 -5.67 6.19
N LEU A 84 -19.60 -4.74 6.54
CA LEU A 84 -18.37 -4.52 5.79
C LEU A 84 -17.43 -5.72 5.86
N ASN A 85 -17.34 -6.41 7.01
CA ASN A 85 -16.58 -7.65 7.12
C ASN A 85 -17.18 -8.81 6.30
N ILE A 86 -18.52 -8.85 6.12
CA ILE A 86 -19.18 -9.78 5.18
C ILE A 86 -18.73 -9.46 3.76
N GLN A 87 -18.80 -8.20 3.33
CA GLN A 87 -18.32 -7.79 2.01
C GLN A 87 -16.84 -8.13 1.78
N MET A 88 -16.00 -7.97 2.83
CA MET A 88 -14.57 -8.34 2.76
C MET A 88 -14.39 -9.84 2.50
N ARG A 89 -15.12 -10.71 3.22
CA ARG A 89 -15.08 -12.17 3.01
C ARG A 89 -15.62 -12.59 1.65
N GLN A 90 -16.59 -11.85 1.12
CA GLN A 90 -17.19 -12.09 -0.21
C GLN A 90 -16.41 -11.45 -1.35
N HIS A 91 -15.24 -10.85 -1.09
CA HIS A 91 -14.42 -10.12 -2.07
C HIS A 91 -15.15 -8.97 -2.78
N ARG A 92 -16.19 -8.41 -2.15
CA ARG A 92 -16.94 -7.24 -2.66
C ARG A 92 -16.25 -5.90 -2.34
N ILE A 93 -15.23 -5.90 -1.47
CA ILE A 93 -14.33 -4.75 -1.25
C ILE A 93 -13.11 -4.95 -2.14
N GLN A 94 -13.02 -4.16 -3.21
CA GLN A 94 -11.94 -4.23 -4.20
C GLN A 94 -10.87 -3.19 -3.87
N LYS A 95 -9.61 -3.62 -3.92
CA LYS A 95 -8.44 -2.80 -3.53
C LYS A 95 -7.43 -2.78 -4.67
N TYR A 96 -7.09 -1.59 -5.12
CA TYR A 96 -6.13 -1.37 -6.19
C TYR A 96 -4.94 -0.56 -5.70
N TYR A 97 -3.76 -0.93 -6.19
CA TYR A 97 -2.51 -0.33 -5.77
C TYR A 97 -1.68 0.11 -6.97
N ASP A 98 -0.90 1.17 -6.79
CA ASP A 98 0.26 1.45 -7.64
C ASP A 98 1.51 0.90 -6.96
N ALA A 99 2.41 0.32 -7.76
CA ALA A 99 3.72 -0.12 -7.27
C ALA A 99 4.82 0.16 -8.29
N VAL A 100 5.97 0.65 -7.82
CA VAL A 100 7.19 0.71 -8.64
C VAL A 100 8.06 -0.47 -8.29
N VAL A 101 8.43 -1.27 -9.29
CA VAL A 101 9.22 -2.48 -9.13
C VAL A 101 10.51 -2.45 -9.94
N ARG A 102 11.52 -3.18 -9.48
CA ARG A 102 12.76 -3.40 -10.21
C ARG A 102 12.53 -4.27 -11.45
N GLY A 103 13.11 -3.88 -12.57
CA GLY A 103 13.07 -4.63 -13.83
C GLY A 103 11.82 -4.37 -14.65
N TRP A 104 11.79 -4.95 -15.83
CA TRP A 104 10.64 -4.95 -16.72
C TRP A 104 9.96 -6.31 -16.69
N PHE A 105 8.68 -6.31 -16.40
CA PHE A 105 7.88 -7.51 -16.58
C PHE A 105 7.86 -7.93 -18.06
N LYS A 106 7.99 -9.23 -18.32
CA LYS A 106 7.91 -9.77 -19.68
C LYS A 106 6.50 -9.55 -20.24
N GLU A 107 5.51 -9.97 -19.48
CA GLU A 107 4.10 -9.83 -19.84
C GLU A 107 3.54 -8.49 -19.34
N SER A 108 2.67 -7.86 -20.13
CA SER A 108 2.06 -6.57 -19.76
C SER A 108 1.00 -6.70 -18.66
N PHE A 109 0.44 -7.88 -18.47
CA PHE A 109 -0.49 -8.21 -17.40
C PHE A 109 -0.32 -9.67 -16.98
N GLY A 110 -0.75 -9.99 -15.78
CA GLY A 110 -0.65 -11.33 -15.26
C GLY A 110 -1.21 -11.49 -13.86
N GLU A 111 -1.01 -12.69 -13.35
CA GLU A 111 -1.49 -13.11 -12.04
C GLU A 111 -0.37 -13.84 -11.29
N ILE A 112 -0.24 -13.54 -9.99
CA ILE A 112 0.67 -14.23 -9.07
C ILE A 112 -0.19 -14.95 -8.03
N THR A 113 -0.11 -16.30 -8.02
CA THR A 113 -0.88 -17.19 -7.13
C THR A 113 0.02 -17.98 -6.17
N LEU A 114 1.28 -17.60 -6.04
CA LEU A 114 2.24 -18.25 -5.15
C LEU A 114 1.73 -18.18 -3.69
N PRO A 115 1.50 -19.32 -3.02
CA PRO A 115 1.04 -19.30 -1.64
C PRO A 115 2.09 -18.69 -0.72
N LEU A 116 1.63 -18.02 0.32
CA LEU A 116 2.48 -17.32 1.29
C LEU A 116 2.30 -17.90 2.69
N GLU A 117 3.40 -18.08 3.40
CA GLU A 117 3.37 -18.50 4.81
C GLU A 117 2.60 -17.48 5.65
N SER A 118 1.78 -17.99 6.56
CA SER A 118 1.12 -17.20 7.59
C SER A 118 2.17 -16.48 8.48
N LYS A 119 1.86 -15.29 8.96
CA LYS A 119 2.72 -14.61 9.97
C LYS A 119 2.75 -15.34 11.31
N LYS A 120 1.72 -16.15 11.60
CA LYS A 120 1.50 -16.76 12.93
C LYS A 120 1.73 -18.27 12.97
N SER A 121 1.91 -18.90 11.82
CA SER A 121 2.10 -20.36 11.68
C SER A 121 2.84 -20.68 10.39
N ASP A 122 3.33 -21.90 10.25
CA ASP A 122 3.98 -22.40 9.01
C ASP A 122 2.96 -22.77 7.92
N GLU A 123 1.68 -22.45 8.11
CA GLU A 123 0.61 -22.71 7.15
C GLU A 123 0.80 -21.86 5.89
N LEU A 124 0.73 -22.51 4.73
CA LEU A 124 0.72 -21.87 3.43
C LEU A 124 -0.71 -21.40 3.11
N LEU A 125 -0.87 -20.10 2.93
CA LEU A 125 -2.12 -19.45 2.62
C LEU A 125 -2.22 -19.17 1.13
N GLU A 126 -3.33 -19.53 0.51
CA GLU A 126 -3.63 -19.14 -0.86
C GLU A 126 -3.66 -17.63 -1.01
N CYS A 127 -3.00 -17.16 -2.04
CA CYS A 127 -2.83 -15.74 -2.37
C CYS A 127 -3.09 -15.50 -3.84
N ARG A 128 -3.72 -14.35 -4.14
CA ARG A 128 -3.99 -13.95 -5.51
C ARG A 128 -3.77 -12.45 -5.70
N THR A 129 -2.84 -12.09 -6.57
CA THR A 129 -2.47 -10.72 -6.93
C THR A 129 -2.47 -10.59 -8.44
N LEU A 130 -3.34 -9.75 -9.00
CA LEU A 130 -3.33 -9.41 -10.42
C LEU A 130 -2.47 -8.18 -10.62
N TYR A 131 -1.78 -8.11 -11.75
CA TYR A 131 -1.00 -6.92 -12.12
C TYR A 131 -1.17 -6.59 -13.59
N SER A 132 -1.07 -5.28 -13.90
CA SER A 132 -0.82 -4.79 -15.25
C SER A 132 0.29 -3.73 -15.23
N THR A 133 1.11 -3.72 -16.28
CA THR A 133 2.18 -2.74 -16.43
C THR A 133 1.61 -1.46 -17.04
N ILE A 134 1.70 -0.35 -16.30
CA ILE A 134 1.29 0.99 -16.76
C ILE A 134 2.39 1.58 -17.65
N SER A 135 3.65 1.54 -17.16
CA SER A 135 4.79 2.16 -17.84
C SER A 135 6.10 1.46 -17.49
N LYS A 136 7.08 1.57 -18.37
CA LYS A 136 8.44 1.02 -18.22
C LYS A 136 9.45 2.11 -18.48
N ILE A 137 10.46 2.22 -17.63
CA ILE A 137 11.57 3.19 -17.80
C ILE A 137 12.92 2.49 -17.65
N GLU A 138 13.92 3.06 -18.29
CA GLU A 138 15.33 2.75 -18.08
C GLU A 138 16.06 4.03 -17.67
N LEU A 139 16.75 3.99 -16.55
CA LEU A 139 17.43 5.13 -15.96
C LEU A 139 18.95 4.92 -15.97
N PRO A 140 19.75 5.98 -16.13
CA PRO A 140 21.21 5.92 -16.07
C PRO A 140 21.68 5.78 -14.61
N LEU A 141 21.14 4.80 -13.91
CA LEU A 141 21.44 4.48 -12.52
C LEU A 141 22.19 3.15 -12.47
N SER A 142 23.50 3.21 -12.35
CA SER A 142 24.33 2.01 -12.16
C SER A 142 24.17 1.49 -10.72
N VAL A 143 23.87 0.21 -10.59
CA VAL A 143 23.78 -0.48 -9.30
C VAL A 143 25.02 -1.37 -9.08
N ASN A 144 25.70 -1.72 -10.17
CA ASN A 144 26.95 -2.48 -10.15
C ASN A 144 27.79 -2.10 -11.37
N SER A 145 29.06 -2.50 -11.37
CA SER A 145 30.01 -2.20 -12.45
C SER A 145 29.66 -2.85 -13.79
N LYS A 146 28.72 -3.82 -13.82
CA LYS A 146 28.37 -4.59 -15.03
C LYS A 146 27.35 -3.87 -15.90
N PHE A 147 26.42 -3.09 -15.32
CA PHE A 147 25.33 -2.45 -16.04
C PHE A 147 25.32 -0.94 -15.73
N PRO A 148 25.42 -0.07 -16.77
CA PRO A 148 25.39 1.38 -16.59
C PRO A 148 23.99 1.93 -16.31
N THR A 149 22.95 1.13 -16.60
CA THR A 149 21.54 1.52 -16.46
C THR A 149 20.77 0.53 -15.60
N SER A 150 19.61 0.96 -15.13
CA SER A 150 18.67 0.11 -14.39
C SER A 150 17.25 0.31 -14.93
N ARG A 151 16.49 -0.78 -14.92
CA ARG A 151 15.12 -0.86 -15.46
C ARG A 151 14.09 -0.92 -14.36
N TYR A 152 12.96 -0.26 -14.58
CA TYR A 152 11.87 -0.21 -13.61
C TYR A 152 10.52 -0.25 -14.32
N SER A 153 9.50 -0.77 -13.63
CA SER A 153 8.12 -0.79 -14.09
C SER A 153 7.20 -0.14 -13.06
N LEU A 154 6.25 0.66 -13.54
CA LEU A 154 5.09 1.10 -12.77
C LEU A 154 3.94 0.15 -13.04
N LEU A 155 3.38 -0.43 -11.99
CA LEU A 155 2.32 -1.43 -12.07
C LEU A 155 1.02 -0.91 -11.47
N ASP A 156 -0.10 -1.27 -12.09
CA ASP A 156 -1.43 -1.32 -11.49
C ASP A 156 -1.66 -2.72 -10.93
N ILE A 157 -2.03 -2.82 -9.66
CA ILE A 157 -2.20 -4.09 -8.96
C ILE A 157 -3.61 -4.18 -8.38
N GLU A 158 -4.31 -5.26 -8.68
CA GLU A 158 -5.56 -5.61 -8.02
C GLU A 158 -5.32 -6.71 -6.98
N LEU A 159 -5.62 -6.43 -5.71
CA LEU A 159 -5.39 -7.35 -4.59
C LEU A 159 -6.65 -8.17 -4.30
N LYS A 160 -6.69 -9.43 -4.75
CA LYS A 160 -7.83 -10.34 -4.56
C LYS A 160 -7.88 -10.96 -3.16
N THR A 161 -6.72 -11.23 -2.54
CA THR A 161 -6.58 -11.68 -1.16
C THR A 161 -5.73 -10.68 -0.39
N GLY A 162 -5.73 -10.70 0.93
CA GLY A 162 -5.02 -9.71 1.77
C GLY A 162 -4.18 -10.38 2.85
N ARG A 163 -3.11 -11.11 2.48
CA ARG A 163 -2.17 -11.71 3.44
C ARG A 163 -1.08 -10.72 3.85
N TRP A 164 -0.40 -11.03 4.93
CA TRP A 164 0.70 -10.19 5.44
C TRP A 164 1.76 -9.92 4.36
N HIS A 165 2.02 -8.64 4.09
CA HIS A 165 2.95 -8.14 3.06
C HIS A 165 2.75 -8.79 1.66
N GLN A 166 1.53 -9.18 1.29
CA GLN A 166 1.29 -10.03 0.12
C GLN A 166 1.89 -9.46 -1.16
N ILE A 167 1.58 -8.22 -1.53
CA ILE A 167 2.10 -7.60 -2.77
C ILE A 167 3.64 -7.57 -2.72
N ARG A 168 4.22 -7.14 -1.61
CA ARG A 168 5.66 -7.02 -1.40
C ARG A 168 6.37 -8.37 -1.56
N ARG A 169 5.83 -9.41 -0.91
CA ARG A 169 6.37 -10.79 -0.99
C ARG A 169 6.19 -11.40 -2.37
N HIS A 170 5.04 -11.19 -3.02
CA HIS A 170 4.80 -11.67 -4.38
C HIS A 170 5.78 -11.05 -5.38
N MET A 171 5.94 -9.74 -5.36
CA MET A 171 6.86 -9.04 -6.26
C MET A 171 8.32 -9.48 -6.03
N ASN A 172 8.73 -9.69 -4.80
CA ASN A 172 10.06 -10.24 -4.50
C ASN A 172 10.22 -11.67 -5.05
N ARG A 173 9.24 -12.57 -4.83
CA ARG A 173 9.30 -13.95 -5.28
C ARG A 173 9.35 -14.13 -6.80
N VAL A 174 8.79 -13.17 -7.54
CA VAL A 174 8.90 -13.15 -9.01
C VAL A 174 10.10 -12.33 -9.51
N ALA A 175 11.08 -12.04 -8.63
CA ALA A 175 12.31 -11.30 -8.90
C ALA A 175 12.12 -9.83 -9.37
N HIS A 176 10.97 -9.23 -9.05
CA HIS A 176 10.65 -7.83 -9.29
C HIS A 176 10.33 -7.10 -7.98
N PRO A 177 11.26 -7.01 -7.01
CA PRO A 177 10.99 -6.40 -5.71
C PRO A 177 10.56 -4.94 -5.86
N ILE A 178 9.68 -4.50 -4.92
CA ILE A 178 9.19 -3.12 -4.87
C ILE A 178 10.32 -2.19 -4.41
N LEU A 179 10.45 -1.02 -5.04
CA LEU A 179 11.40 0.00 -4.68
C LEU A 179 11.07 0.60 -3.31
N GLY A 180 12.11 0.88 -2.51
CA GLY A 180 11.96 1.39 -1.16
C GLY A 180 11.54 0.35 -0.12
N ASP A 181 11.31 -0.91 -0.51
CA ASP A 181 11.03 -1.98 0.44
C ASP A 181 12.29 -2.40 1.18
N ARG A 182 12.31 -2.20 2.52
CA ARG A 182 13.48 -2.50 3.37
C ARG A 182 13.55 -3.97 3.79
N GLU A 183 12.43 -4.70 3.74
CA GLU A 183 12.35 -6.10 4.18
C GLU A 183 12.43 -7.09 3.00
N HIS A 184 11.73 -6.77 1.89
CA HIS A 184 11.59 -7.65 0.73
C HIS A 184 12.20 -7.05 -0.54
N GLY A 185 12.89 -5.91 -0.44
CA GLY A 185 13.41 -5.15 -1.58
C GLY A 185 14.89 -5.38 -1.85
N ASP A 186 15.41 -4.57 -2.78
CA ASP A 186 16.83 -4.52 -3.14
C ASP A 186 17.46 -3.24 -2.61
N SER A 187 18.39 -3.38 -1.65
CA SER A 187 18.99 -2.24 -0.94
C SER A 187 19.80 -1.31 -1.85
N HIS A 188 20.41 -1.81 -2.93
CA HIS A 188 21.19 -1.00 -3.86
C HIS A 188 20.28 -0.11 -4.71
N HIS A 189 19.23 -0.69 -5.27
CA HIS A 189 18.21 0.07 -6.02
C HIS A 189 17.47 1.06 -5.11
N ASN A 190 17.13 0.66 -3.88
CA ASN A 190 16.50 1.54 -2.88
C ASN A 190 17.36 2.76 -2.56
N ARG A 191 18.69 2.55 -2.43
CA ARG A 191 19.66 3.64 -2.19
C ARG A 191 19.69 4.62 -3.36
N ASN A 192 19.77 4.14 -4.60
CA ASN A 192 19.75 4.99 -5.78
C ASN A 192 18.47 5.83 -5.88
N PHE A 193 17.31 5.25 -5.62
CA PHE A 193 16.04 5.99 -5.60
C PHE A 193 16.04 7.09 -4.55
N ARG A 194 16.52 6.80 -3.35
CA ARG A 194 16.61 7.81 -2.29
C ARG A 194 17.63 8.89 -2.60
N ASP A 195 18.88 8.51 -2.93
CA ASP A 195 20.02 9.43 -2.96
C ASP A 195 20.06 10.26 -4.26
N GLN A 196 19.58 9.71 -5.39
CA GLN A 196 19.66 10.36 -6.69
C GLN A 196 18.33 10.92 -7.19
N LEU A 197 17.19 10.32 -6.79
CA LEU A 197 15.87 10.77 -7.22
C LEU A 197 15.07 11.46 -6.10
N GLY A 198 15.58 11.42 -4.86
CA GLY A 198 14.89 11.96 -3.68
C GLY A 198 13.56 11.24 -3.38
N ILE A 199 13.47 9.94 -3.76
CA ILE A 199 12.31 9.09 -3.50
C ILE A 199 12.68 8.16 -2.33
N ASP A 200 12.30 8.55 -1.08
CA ASP A 200 12.58 7.80 0.14
C ASP A 200 11.30 7.26 0.77
N GLY A 201 10.99 6.03 0.48
CA GLY A 201 9.81 5.32 1.00
C GLY A 201 9.48 4.09 0.17
N LEU A 202 8.54 3.31 0.68
CA LEU A 202 8.00 2.15 -0.03
C LEU A 202 7.14 2.64 -1.20
N CYS A 203 7.54 2.35 -2.43
CA CYS A 203 6.81 2.72 -3.64
C CYS A 203 5.60 1.79 -3.86
N LEU A 204 4.71 1.73 -2.87
CA LEU A 204 3.45 0.98 -2.87
C LEU A 204 2.35 1.85 -2.27
N LYS A 205 1.28 2.09 -3.02
CA LYS A 205 0.16 2.98 -2.66
C LYS A 205 -1.18 2.29 -2.91
N ALA A 206 -2.04 2.23 -1.90
CA ALA A 206 -3.44 1.85 -2.05
C ALA A 206 -4.21 3.00 -2.72
N LYS A 207 -4.25 2.98 -4.07
CA LYS A 207 -4.72 4.13 -4.87
C LYS A 207 -6.23 4.22 -5.03
N ARG A 208 -6.92 3.08 -5.07
CA ARG A 208 -8.36 3.04 -5.30
C ARG A 208 -9.00 1.96 -4.44
N LEU A 209 -10.18 2.29 -3.89
CA LEU A 209 -11.00 1.43 -3.07
C LEU A 209 -12.43 1.46 -3.59
N GLU A 210 -13.01 0.27 -3.81
CA GLU A 210 -14.40 0.12 -4.24
C GLU A 210 -15.14 -0.83 -3.30
N PHE A 211 -16.34 -0.46 -2.89
CA PHE A 211 -17.21 -1.28 -2.03
C PHE A 211 -18.66 -0.83 -2.17
N TYR A 212 -19.58 -1.50 -1.52
CA TYR A 212 -20.97 -1.07 -1.42
C TYR A 212 -21.25 -0.51 -0.04
N HIS A 213 -21.94 0.63 0.02
CA HIS A 213 -22.34 1.20 1.30
C HIS A 213 -23.24 0.20 2.06
N PRO A 214 -22.93 -0.14 3.33
CA PRO A 214 -23.54 -1.29 4.02
C PRO A 214 -25.06 -1.17 4.23
N HIS A 215 -25.61 0.03 4.28
CA HIS A 215 -27.03 0.28 4.54
C HIS A 215 -27.81 0.75 3.32
N THR A 216 -27.17 1.40 2.34
CA THR A 216 -27.86 1.91 1.14
C THR A 216 -27.60 1.07 -0.11
N ASP A 217 -26.66 0.11 -0.06
CA ASP A 217 -26.17 -0.71 -1.18
C ASP A 217 -25.66 0.12 -2.39
N GLN A 218 -25.40 1.42 -2.18
CA GLN A 218 -24.82 2.28 -3.19
C GLN A 218 -23.36 1.90 -3.43
N LYS A 219 -22.93 1.77 -4.69
CA LYS A 219 -21.53 1.56 -5.03
C LYS A 219 -20.73 2.82 -4.71
N MET A 220 -19.71 2.64 -3.87
CA MET A 220 -18.75 3.68 -3.45
C MET A 220 -17.40 3.44 -4.11
N VAL A 221 -16.80 4.49 -4.69
CA VAL A 221 -15.49 4.45 -5.32
C VAL A 221 -14.68 5.65 -4.84
N PHE A 222 -13.50 5.37 -4.28
CA PHE A 222 -12.59 6.41 -3.79
C PHE A 222 -11.23 6.30 -4.44
N HIS A 223 -10.60 7.45 -4.68
CA HIS A 223 -9.24 7.56 -5.16
C HIS A 223 -8.37 8.28 -4.13
N ALA A 224 -7.17 7.76 -3.90
CA ALA A 224 -6.21 8.39 -3.00
C ALA A 224 -5.64 9.67 -3.61
N PRO A 225 -5.43 10.73 -2.83
CA PRO A 225 -4.71 11.92 -3.28
C PRO A 225 -3.28 11.57 -3.69
N VAL A 226 -2.68 12.41 -4.50
CA VAL A 226 -1.28 12.26 -4.91
C VAL A 226 -0.40 12.90 -3.84
N SER A 227 0.43 12.09 -3.17
CA SER A 227 1.44 12.59 -2.23
C SER A 227 2.67 13.14 -2.97
N PRO A 228 3.50 14.00 -2.33
CA PRO A 228 4.71 14.54 -2.95
C PRO A 228 5.68 13.46 -3.47
N MET A 229 5.74 12.30 -2.81
CA MET A 229 6.52 11.17 -3.30
C MET A 229 5.94 10.60 -4.60
N TRP A 230 4.64 10.42 -4.68
CA TRP A 230 3.98 9.87 -5.86
C TRP A 230 3.92 10.87 -7.02
N GLU A 231 3.90 12.16 -6.75
CA GLU A 231 4.08 13.19 -7.78
C GLU A 231 5.45 13.04 -8.47
N LYS A 232 6.55 12.88 -7.71
CA LYS A 232 7.88 12.59 -8.26
C LYS A 232 7.90 11.29 -9.09
N ILE A 233 7.23 10.24 -8.60
CA ILE A 233 7.14 8.96 -9.31
C ILE A 233 6.36 9.14 -10.64
N GLN A 234 5.22 9.82 -10.63
CA GLN A 234 4.44 10.09 -11.84
C GLN A 234 5.28 10.84 -12.89
N ASN A 235 5.92 11.95 -12.50
CA ASN A 235 6.80 12.72 -13.38
C ASN A 235 7.97 11.89 -13.94
N LEU A 236 8.48 10.91 -13.15
CA LEU A 236 9.56 10.03 -13.60
C LEU A 236 9.10 9.05 -14.71
N PHE A 237 7.82 8.61 -14.64
CA PHE A 237 7.25 7.65 -15.59
C PHE A 237 6.43 8.29 -16.70
N GLU A 238 6.25 9.64 -16.70
CA GLU A 238 5.66 10.35 -17.84
C GLU A 238 6.54 10.25 -19.07
N PRO A 239 5.94 10.08 -20.27
CA PRO A 239 6.69 10.13 -21.51
C PRO A 239 7.36 11.51 -21.64
N LYS A 240 8.69 11.55 -21.69
CA LYS A 240 9.39 12.81 -22.03
C LYS A 240 8.94 13.19 -23.42
N GLN A 241 8.27 14.34 -23.54
CA GLN A 241 8.00 14.94 -24.84
C GLN A 241 9.36 15.20 -25.52
N THR A 242 9.67 14.41 -26.53
CA THR A 242 10.83 14.60 -27.42
C THR A 242 10.51 15.65 -28.46
#